data_079f9a2f4218a69c6de28f981f40cf29
#
_entry.id   079f9a2f4218a69c6de28f981f40cf29
#
_cell.length_a   1.000
_cell.length_b   1.000
_cell.length_c   1.000
_cell.angle_alpha   90.00
_cell.angle_beta   90.00
_cell.angle_gamma   90.00
#
_symmetry.space_group_name_H-M   'P 1'
#
loop_
_entity.id
_entity.type
_entity.pdbx_description
1 polymer ?
#
loop_
_entity_poly.entity_id
_entity_poly.type
_entity_poly.pdbx_seq_one_letter_code
_entity_poly.pdbx_strand_id
1 'polypeptide(L)'
;SIVVEKGGQQLIQLTDNGCGIPGDELPIAFKRYSTSKIATVDDLFTIDTLGFRGEALASITSVSEVNVVSASENSDGFEMSITNGELGEVQPAPAVKGTSITIRNLFYNTPARKKFLKSPRMEFRKVVEMVRRFALGYPDRAFKLVSDGRDILNLQSEDLESRIVHVMDPAYRDQLLPINFTKSDYSLTGFLGNLNLVRTRPGEQY
;
A
#
# COMPACT_ATOMS: atom_id res chain seq x y z
N SER A 1 0.80 -8.44 -1.55
CA SER A 1 -0.26 -9.05 -0.73
C SER A 1 -0.52 -8.19 0.49
N ILE A 2 -1.78 -8.07 0.87
CA ILE A 2 -2.24 -7.28 2.02
C ILE A 2 -3.15 -8.18 2.85
N VAL A 3 -2.86 -8.34 4.14
CA VAL A 3 -3.69 -9.09 5.08
C VAL A 3 -4.14 -8.15 6.18
N VAL A 4 -5.43 -8.15 6.51
CA VAL A 4 -5.98 -7.34 7.60
C VAL A 4 -6.88 -8.16 8.51
N GLU A 5 -6.82 -7.87 9.81
CA GLU A 5 -7.74 -8.43 10.81
C GLU A 5 -8.46 -7.32 11.55
N LYS A 6 -9.74 -7.54 11.82
CA LYS A 6 -10.62 -6.55 12.46
C LYS A 6 -10.53 -5.17 11.81
N GLY A 7 -10.56 -5.12 10.47
CA GLY A 7 -10.48 -3.88 9.71
C GLY A 7 -9.15 -3.14 9.86
N GLY A 8 -8.06 -3.84 10.16
CA GLY A 8 -6.73 -3.28 10.37
C GLY A 8 -6.45 -2.81 11.80
N GLN A 9 -7.40 -2.94 12.72
CA GLN A 9 -7.19 -2.54 14.12
C GLN A 9 -6.31 -3.54 14.89
N GLN A 10 -6.40 -4.83 14.54
CA GLN A 10 -5.62 -5.90 15.16
C GLN A 10 -4.35 -6.20 14.39
N LEU A 11 -4.47 -6.34 13.06
CA LEU A 11 -3.37 -6.68 12.17
C LEU A 11 -3.52 -5.92 10.85
N ILE A 12 -2.38 -5.39 10.36
CA ILE A 12 -2.17 -5.02 8.97
C ILE A 12 -0.82 -5.62 8.59
N GLN A 13 -0.79 -6.48 7.57
CA GLN A 13 0.43 -7.02 7.02
C GLN A 13 0.50 -6.71 5.52
N LEU A 14 1.62 -6.16 5.10
CA LEU A 14 1.93 -5.91 3.70
C LEU A 14 3.15 -6.72 3.31
N THR A 15 3.04 -7.48 2.23
CA THR A 15 4.15 -8.27 1.69
C THR A 15 4.30 -7.96 0.21
N ASP A 16 5.49 -7.54 -0.19
CA ASP A 16 5.88 -7.31 -1.57
C ASP A 16 7.01 -8.27 -2.02
N ASN A 17 7.24 -8.32 -3.30
CA ASN A 17 8.33 -9.03 -3.94
C ASN A 17 9.29 -8.06 -4.64
N GLY A 18 9.48 -6.88 -4.06
CA GLY A 18 10.36 -5.82 -4.55
C GLY A 18 11.85 -6.11 -4.35
N CYS A 19 12.65 -5.07 -4.34
CA CYS A 19 14.11 -5.20 -4.17
C CYS A 19 14.53 -5.66 -2.76
N GLY A 20 13.63 -5.56 -1.76
CA GLY A 20 13.95 -5.77 -0.37
C GLY A 20 14.76 -4.64 0.26
N ILE A 21 15.09 -4.81 1.53
CA ILE A 21 15.92 -3.88 2.33
C ILE A 21 17.07 -4.70 2.93
N PRO A 22 18.33 -4.32 2.71
CA PRO A 22 19.48 -4.95 3.35
C PRO A 22 19.41 -4.88 4.88
N GLY A 23 19.98 -5.86 5.58
CA GLY A 23 19.89 -5.94 7.04
C GLY A 23 20.47 -4.73 7.76
N ASP A 24 21.56 -4.17 7.26
CA ASP A 24 22.21 -2.97 7.80
C ASP A 24 21.41 -1.68 7.55
N GLU A 25 20.55 -1.66 6.53
CA GLU A 25 19.65 -0.54 6.22
C GLU A 25 18.31 -0.62 6.95
N LEU A 26 17.88 -1.78 7.47
CA LEU A 26 16.61 -1.93 8.18
C LEU A 26 16.43 -0.90 9.30
N PRO A 27 17.39 -0.68 10.22
CA PRO A 27 17.24 0.32 11.27
C PRO A 27 17.12 1.74 10.72
N ILE A 28 17.76 2.02 9.58
CA ILE A 28 17.74 3.34 8.96
C ILE A 28 16.36 3.61 8.35
N ALA A 29 15.76 2.63 7.68
CA ALA A 29 14.46 2.75 7.03
C ALA A 29 13.32 3.17 8.00
N PHE A 30 13.46 2.87 9.29
CA PHE A 30 12.46 3.19 10.33
C PHE A 30 12.79 4.46 11.13
N LYS A 31 13.92 5.14 10.88
CA LYS A 31 14.24 6.44 11.49
C LYS A 31 13.47 7.56 10.77
N ARG A 32 13.15 8.62 11.53
CA ARG A 32 12.53 9.82 10.97
C ARG A 32 13.46 10.49 9.96
N TYR A 33 12.89 11.00 8.89
CA TYR A 33 13.59 11.72 7.81
C TYR A 33 14.57 10.86 7.00
N SER A 34 14.57 9.56 7.21
CA SER A 34 15.36 8.63 6.41
C SER A 34 14.60 8.27 5.15
N THR A 35 15.16 8.56 4.01
CA THR A 35 14.57 8.24 2.70
C THR A 35 15.67 7.92 1.70
N SER A 36 15.44 6.90 0.88
CA SER A 36 16.28 6.58 -0.28
C SER A 36 15.81 7.26 -1.58
N LYS A 37 14.78 8.13 -1.48
CA LYS A 37 14.04 8.64 -2.64
C LYS A 37 14.45 10.04 -3.08
N ILE A 38 15.02 10.83 -2.17
CA ILE A 38 15.51 12.17 -2.42
C ILE A 38 16.82 12.37 -1.65
N ALA A 39 17.82 12.96 -2.28
CA ALA A 39 19.09 13.37 -1.67
C ALA A 39 19.32 14.88 -1.80
N THR A 40 18.79 15.49 -2.85
CA THR A 40 18.96 16.93 -3.16
C THR A 40 17.61 17.62 -3.30
N VAL A 41 17.62 18.96 -3.29
CA VAL A 41 16.41 19.78 -3.50
C VAL A 41 15.87 19.59 -4.92
N ASP A 42 16.72 19.34 -5.89
CA ASP A 42 16.34 19.15 -7.29
C ASP A 42 15.54 17.85 -7.48
N ASP A 43 15.79 16.83 -6.66
CA ASP A 43 15.03 15.57 -6.70
C ASP A 43 13.53 15.78 -6.39
N LEU A 44 13.16 16.88 -5.71
CA LEU A 44 11.77 17.23 -5.42
C LEU A 44 10.95 17.51 -6.69
N PHE A 45 11.59 17.91 -7.78
CA PHE A 45 10.94 18.21 -9.06
C PHE A 45 10.79 16.96 -9.95
N THR A 46 11.45 15.86 -9.57
CA THR A 46 11.48 14.60 -10.33
C THR A 46 10.95 13.40 -9.54
N ILE A 47 10.16 13.66 -8.48
CA ILE A 47 9.58 12.60 -7.67
C ILE A 47 8.56 11.82 -8.48
N ASP A 48 8.85 10.55 -8.70
CA ASP A 48 7.98 9.54 -9.32
C ASP A 48 7.44 8.50 -8.33
N THR A 49 7.77 8.67 -7.03
CA THR A 49 7.38 7.76 -5.95
C THR A 49 6.28 8.35 -5.07
N LEU A 50 5.41 7.49 -4.52
CA LEU A 50 4.29 7.91 -3.65
C LEU A 50 4.74 8.50 -2.31
N GLY A 51 5.93 8.18 -1.84
CA GLY A 51 6.48 8.68 -0.58
C GLY A 51 7.93 9.13 -0.74
N PHE A 52 8.30 10.23 -0.09
CA PHE A 52 9.64 10.81 -0.16
C PHE A 52 10.13 11.44 1.16
N ARG A 53 9.24 11.61 2.17
CA ARG A 53 9.56 12.37 3.41
C ARG A 53 10.25 11.55 4.49
N GLY A 54 10.30 10.22 4.38
CA GLY A 54 10.91 9.35 5.39
C GLY A 54 10.21 9.41 6.77
N GLU A 55 8.91 9.71 6.83
CA GLU A 55 8.18 9.86 8.10
C GLU A 55 7.11 8.78 8.32
N ALA A 56 6.64 8.11 7.27
CA ALA A 56 5.50 7.20 7.37
C ALA A 56 5.79 6.02 8.29
N LEU A 57 6.88 5.29 8.07
CA LEU A 57 7.25 4.12 8.87
C LEU A 57 7.52 4.51 10.34
N ALA A 58 8.29 5.59 10.58
CA ALA A 58 8.54 6.09 11.92
C ALA A 58 7.26 6.50 12.66
N SER A 59 6.28 7.07 11.96
CA SER A 59 4.98 7.42 12.55
C SER A 59 4.15 6.19 12.89
N ILE A 60 4.17 5.15 12.07
CA ILE A 60 3.48 3.89 12.31
C ILE A 60 4.07 3.19 13.54
N THR A 61 5.40 3.07 13.61
CA THR A 61 6.08 2.39 14.72
C THR A 61 5.88 3.06 16.07
N SER A 62 5.64 4.38 16.08
CA SER A 62 5.38 5.12 17.32
C SER A 62 4.02 4.80 17.97
N VAL A 63 3.09 4.20 17.25
CA VAL A 63 1.71 3.95 17.70
C VAL A 63 1.24 2.49 17.53
N SER A 64 2.14 1.60 17.17
CA SER A 64 1.85 0.19 16.94
C SER A 64 3.08 -0.68 17.24
N GLU A 65 2.88 -1.98 17.29
CA GLU A 65 3.95 -2.98 17.30
C GLU A 65 4.21 -3.39 15.84
N VAL A 66 5.46 -3.29 15.41
CA VAL A 66 5.85 -3.58 14.02
C VAL A 66 6.92 -4.66 14.00
N ASN A 67 6.75 -5.63 13.10
CA ASN A 67 7.80 -6.56 12.73
C ASN A 67 8.04 -6.42 11.23
N VAL A 68 9.29 -6.33 10.83
CA VAL A 68 9.72 -6.29 9.45
C VAL A 68 10.62 -7.47 9.16
N VAL A 69 10.35 -8.16 8.06
CA VAL A 69 11.19 -9.22 7.51
C VAL A 69 11.50 -8.83 6.07
N SER A 70 12.77 -8.81 5.70
CA SER A 70 13.18 -8.40 4.36
C SER A 70 14.41 -9.15 3.88
N ALA A 71 14.47 -9.41 2.59
CA ALA A 71 15.65 -9.94 1.91
C ALA A 71 15.84 -9.18 0.59
N SER A 72 17.06 -8.75 0.33
CA SER A 72 17.47 -8.25 -0.98
C SER A 72 17.91 -9.41 -1.88
N GLU A 73 18.17 -9.11 -3.15
CA GLU A 73 18.56 -10.12 -4.12
C GLU A 73 19.89 -10.76 -3.74
N ASN A 74 19.93 -12.10 -3.71
CA ASN A 74 21.12 -12.89 -3.36
C ASN A 74 21.68 -12.65 -1.93
N SER A 75 20.85 -12.15 -1.00
CA SER A 75 21.21 -11.98 0.41
C SER A 75 20.37 -12.84 1.33
N ASP A 76 20.91 -13.14 2.49
CA ASP A 76 20.13 -13.71 3.58
C ASP A 76 19.02 -12.74 4.00
N GLY A 77 17.91 -13.29 4.50
CA GLY A 77 16.85 -12.48 5.06
C GLY A 77 17.20 -11.99 6.46
N PHE A 78 16.62 -10.86 6.82
CA PHE A 78 16.75 -10.25 8.13
C PHE A 78 15.39 -9.85 8.68
N GLU A 79 15.24 -9.90 9.99
CA GLU A 79 14.07 -9.38 10.69
C GLU A 79 14.45 -8.38 11.77
N MET A 80 13.54 -7.47 12.05
CA MET A 80 13.63 -6.53 13.15
C MET A 80 12.24 -6.24 13.70
N SER A 81 12.10 -6.25 15.02
CA SER A 81 10.89 -5.85 15.72
C SER A 81 11.03 -4.42 16.26
N ILE A 82 9.94 -3.65 16.21
CA ILE A 82 9.89 -2.28 16.70
C ILE A 82 8.68 -2.14 17.62
N THR A 83 8.90 -1.64 18.83
CA THR A 83 7.86 -1.44 19.84
C THR A 83 8.01 -0.05 20.45
N ASN A 84 6.93 0.73 20.55
CA ASN A 84 6.96 2.13 21.03
C ASN A 84 7.92 3.05 20.26
N GLY A 85 8.21 2.73 19.00
CA GLY A 85 9.21 3.47 18.21
C GLY A 85 10.66 3.10 18.54
N GLU A 86 10.90 2.18 19.47
CA GLU A 86 12.22 1.65 19.79
C GLU A 86 12.56 0.49 18.86
N LEU A 87 13.70 0.59 18.19
CA LEU A 87 14.19 -0.41 17.25
C LEU A 87 14.83 -1.56 18.04
N GLY A 88 14.40 -2.79 17.76
CA GLY A 88 15.06 -3.99 18.24
C GLY A 88 16.33 -4.31 17.46
N GLU A 89 16.97 -5.42 17.83
CA GLU A 89 18.13 -5.94 17.12
C GLU A 89 17.73 -6.53 15.77
N VAL A 90 18.58 -6.35 14.77
CA VAL A 90 18.45 -7.01 13.48
C VAL A 90 18.99 -8.43 13.61
N GLN A 91 18.15 -9.41 13.27
CA GLN A 91 18.49 -10.81 13.34
C GLN A 91 18.35 -11.50 11.98
N PRO A 92 19.16 -12.51 11.68
CA PRO A 92 18.94 -13.33 10.49
C PRO A 92 17.57 -14.01 10.54
N ALA A 93 16.85 -14.00 9.42
CA ALA A 93 15.54 -14.65 9.29
C ALA A 93 15.39 -15.28 7.92
N PRO A 94 14.71 -16.44 7.79
CA PRO A 94 14.42 -17.01 6.50
C PRO A 94 13.42 -16.10 5.77
N ALA A 95 13.84 -15.57 4.61
CA ALA A 95 13.00 -14.74 3.77
C ALA A 95 13.30 -14.97 2.29
N VAL A 96 12.29 -14.72 1.46
CA VAL A 96 12.45 -14.58 0.02
C VAL A 96 12.61 -13.10 -0.33
N LYS A 97 13.19 -12.80 -1.50
CA LYS A 97 13.34 -11.42 -2.00
C LYS A 97 12.04 -10.63 -1.86
N GLY A 98 12.14 -9.45 -1.28
CA GLY A 98 11.02 -8.54 -1.00
C GLY A 98 10.96 -8.14 0.46
N THR A 99 9.86 -7.51 0.85
CA THR A 99 9.66 -7.04 2.23
C THR A 99 8.28 -7.43 2.74
N SER A 100 8.22 -7.90 3.98
CA SER A 100 6.98 -8.10 4.73
C SER A 100 6.99 -7.24 5.97
N ILE A 101 6.03 -6.32 6.07
CA ILE A 101 5.84 -5.46 7.25
C ILE A 101 4.53 -5.87 7.91
N THR A 102 4.63 -6.29 9.18
CA THR A 102 3.48 -6.68 10.01
C THR A 102 3.28 -5.64 11.10
N ILE A 103 2.12 -5.00 11.11
CA ILE A 103 1.71 -3.96 12.06
C ILE A 103 0.60 -4.56 12.93
N ARG A 104 0.79 -4.55 14.24
CA ARG A 104 -0.16 -5.09 15.22
C ARG A 104 -0.58 -4.02 16.21
N ASN A 105 -1.77 -4.21 16.79
CA ASN A 105 -2.25 -3.43 17.93
C ASN A 105 -2.22 -1.91 17.71
N LEU A 106 -2.71 -1.46 16.55
CA LEU A 106 -2.74 -0.04 16.19
C LEU A 106 -3.34 0.82 17.31
N PHE A 107 -2.62 1.89 17.71
CA PHE A 107 -2.96 2.82 18.78
C PHE A 107 -3.04 2.20 20.19
N TYR A 108 -2.33 1.08 20.45
CA TYR A 108 -2.35 0.44 21.78
C TYR A 108 -1.83 1.38 22.90
N ASN A 109 -0.84 2.20 22.58
CA ASN A 109 -0.22 3.17 23.50
C ASN A 109 -0.86 4.58 23.44
N THR A 110 -1.87 4.79 22.61
CA THR A 110 -2.55 6.09 22.43
C THR A 110 -4.08 5.93 22.55
N PRO A 111 -4.62 5.72 23.77
CA PRO A 111 -6.05 5.41 23.98
C PRO A 111 -6.99 6.47 23.40
N ALA A 112 -6.60 7.75 23.44
CA ALA A 112 -7.39 8.82 22.85
C ALA A 112 -7.57 8.63 21.34
N ARG A 113 -6.49 8.31 20.61
CA ARG A 113 -6.57 8.01 19.16
C ARG A 113 -7.36 6.75 18.89
N LYS A 114 -7.18 5.70 19.70
CA LYS A 114 -7.93 4.44 19.56
C LYS A 114 -9.44 4.63 19.63
N LYS A 115 -9.95 5.56 20.46
CA LYS A 115 -11.37 5.89 20.55
C LYS A 115 -11.96 6.51 19.27
N PHE A 116 -11.14 7.12 18.40
CA PHE A 116 -11.60 7.69 17.13
C PHE A 116 -11.72 6.66 16.01
N LEU A 117 -11.18 5.45 16.18
CA LEU A 117 -11.40 4.38 15.22
C LEU A 117 -12.89 4.06 15.14
N LYS A 118 -13.37 3.90 13.93
CA LYS A 118 -14.73 3.46 13.67
C LYS A 118 -14.85 1.95 13.91
N SER A 119 -16.04 1.40 13.66
CA SER A 119 -16.20 -0.05 13.73
C SER A 119 -15.26 -0.76 12.75
N PRO A 120 -14.82 -2.00 13.03
CA PRO A 120 -13.96 -2.77 12.11
C PRO A 120 -14.49 -2.83 10.68
N ARG A 121 -15.82 -2.95 10.52
CA ARG A 121 -16.48 -2.93 9.21
C ARG A 121 -16.30 -1.60 8.48
N MET A 122 -16.35 -0.47 9.18
CA MET A 122 -16.17 0.85 8.55
C MET A 122 -14.72 1.12 8.18
N GLU A 123 -13.78 0.73 9.06
CA GLU A 123 -12.36 0.85 8.76
C GLU A 123 -11.97 -0.06 7.59
N PHE A 124 -12.48 -1.29 7.57
CA PHE A 124 -12.25 -2.23 6.46
C PHE A 124 -12.73 -1.66 5.10
N ARG A 125 -13.86 -0.96 5.06
CA ARG A 125 -14.32 -0.31 3.82
C ARG A 125 -13.30 0.69 3.27
N LYS A 126 -12.64 1.45 4.16
CA LYS A 126 -11.57 2.39 3.77
C LYS A 126 -10.34 1.65 3.25
N VAL A 127 -9.98 0.51 3.88
CA VAL A 127 -8.89 -0.34 3.38
C VAL A 127 -9.19 -0.83 1.97
N VAL A 128 -10.39 -1.38 1.73
CA VAL A 128 -10.80 -1.84 0.39
C VAL A 128 -10.74 -0.70 -0.63
N GLU A 129 -11.28 0.47 -0.28
CA GLU A 129 -11.25 1.65 -1.15
C GLU A 129 -9.82 2.06 -1.50
N MET A 130 -8.92 2.09 -0.50
CA MET A 130 -7.51 2.43 -0.71
C MET A 130 -6.82 1.41 -1.62
N VAL A 131 -7.02 0.10 -1.37
CA VAL A 131 -6.42 -0.96 -2.21
C VAL A 131 -6.94 -0.88 -3.65
N ARG A 132 -8.24 -0.59 -3.85
CA ARG A 132 -8.81 -0.38 -5.19
C ARG A 132 -8.15 0.77 -5.93
N ARG A 133 -7.93 1.90 -5.25
CA ARG A 133 -7.24 3.07 -5.83
C ARG A 133 -5.82 2.73 -6.28
N PHE A 134 -5.05 2.03 -5.43
CA PHE A 134 -3.73 1.57 -5.81
C PHE A 134 -3.77 0.57 -6.96
N ALA A 135 -4.71 -0.37 -6.94
CA ALA A 135 -4.86 -1.35 -8.00
C ALA A 135 -5.19 -0.72 -9.36
N LEU A 136 -6.01 0.33 -9.37
CA LEU A 136 -6.33 1.09 -10.59
C LEU A 136 -5.14 1.93 -11.07
N GLY A 137 -4.39 2.54 -10.14
CA GLY A 137 -3.22 3.34 -10.49
C GLY A 137 -2.01 2.52 -10.95
N TYR A 138 -1.97 1.22 -10.62
CA TYR A 138 -0.88 0.31 -10.96
C TYR A 138 -1.42 -1.02 -11.51
N PRO A 139 -2.04 -1.01 -12.70
CA PRO A 139 -2.65 -2.20 -13.28
C PRO A 139 -1.63 -3.28 -13.65
N ASP A 140 -0.38 -2.90 -13.89
CA ASP A 140 0.76 -3.79 -14.15
C ASP A 140 1.25 -4.55 -12.91
N ARG A 141 0.69 -4.29 -11.73
CA ARG A 141 1.03 -4.98 -10.47
C ARG A 141 -0.10 -5.89 -10.02
N ALA A 142 0.27 -7.01 -9.40
CA ALA A 142 -0.68 -7.91 -8.76
C ALA A 142 -1.04 -7.40 -7.36
N PHE A 143 -2.33 -7.49 -6.99
CA PHE A 143 -2.83 -7.13 -5.65
C PHE A 143 -3.68 -8.26 -5.09
N LYS A 144 -3.35 -8.70 -3.88
CA LYS A 144 -4.17 -9.62 -3.10
C LYS A 144 -4.54 -8.97 -1.78
N LEU A 145 -5.83 -8.91 -1.46
CA LEU A 145 -6.35 -8.47 -0.17
C LEU A 145 -7.09 -9.61 0.52
N VAL A 146 -6.65 -9.93 1.72
CA VAL A 146 -7.27 -10.92 2.62
C VAL A 146 -7.77 -10.21 3.86
N SER A 147 -8.99 -10.47 4.29
CA SER A 147 -9.54 -9.95 5.54
C SER A 147 -10.14 -11.08 6.37
N ASP A 148 -9.70 -11.18 7.63
CA ASP A 148 -10.18 -12.17 8.59
C ASP A 148 -10.21 -13.60 7.97
N GLY A 149 -9.14 -13.96 7.24
CA GLY A 149 -8.95 -15.23 6.58
C GLY A 149 -9.74 -15.43 5.26
N ARG A 150 -10.43 -14.41 4.75
CA ARG A 150 -11.19 -14.47 3.49
C ARG A 150 -10.52 -13.65 2.40
N ASP A 151 -10.42 -14.22 1.21
CA ASP A 151 -9.96 -13.50 0.02
C ASP A 151 -11.02 -12.47 -0.41
N ILE A 152 -10.62 -11.21 -0.47
CA ILE A 152 -11.48 -10.07 -0.83
C ILE A 152 -11.21 -9.59 -2.25
N LEU A 153 -9.91 -9.49 -2.59
CA LEU A 153 -9.44 -9.14 -3.93
C LEU A 153 -8.26 -10.04 -4.28
N ASN A 154 -8.22 -10.47 -5.53
CA ASN A 154 -7.09 -11.21 -6.10
C ASN A 154 -6.93 -10.80 -7.56
N LEU A 155 -6.11 -9.78 -7.80
CA LEU A 155 -5.90 -9.14 -9.09
C LEU A 155 -4.50 -9.48 -9.59
N GLN A 156 -4.41 -9.94 -10.83
CA GLN A 156 -3.14 -10.21 -11.48
C GLN A 156 -2.64 -8.96 -12.21
N SER A 157 -1.41 -8.95 -12.71
CA SER A 157 -0.94 -7.93 -13.64
C SER A 157 -1.77 -7.99 -14.92
N GLU A 158 -2.30 -6.87 -15.38
CA GLU A 158 -3.20 -6.76 -16.52
C GLU A 158 -3.19 -5.33 -17.08
N ASP A 159 -3.89 -5.09 -18.19
CA ASP A 159 -4.11 -3.75 -18.73
C ASP A 159 -5.13 -2.95 -17.90
N LEU A 160 -5.16 -1.63 -18.09
CA LEU A 160 -6.03 -0.75 -17.31
C LEU A 160 -7.52 -1.01 -17.52
N GLU A 161 -7.95 -1.35 -18.74
CA GLU A 161 -9.36 -1.62 -19.04
C GLU A 161 -9.84 -2.87 -18.30
N SER A 162 -9.09 -3.96 -18.38
CA SER A 162 -9.35 -5.19 -17.64
C SER A 162 -9.34 -4.95 -16.13
N ARG A 163 -8.38 -4.15 -15.64
CA ARG A 163 -8.29 -3.78 -14.24
C ARG A 163 -9.51 -3.01 -13.76
N ILE A 164 -10.04 -2.06 -14.53
CA ILE A 164 -11.25 -1.32 -14.18
C ILE A 164 -12.42 -2.29 -14.03
N VAL A 165 -12.60 -3.21 -14.98
CA VAL A 165 -13.67 -4.21 -14.96
C VAL A 165 -13.56 -5.12 -13.73
N HIS A 166 -12.37 -5.60 -13.40
CA HIS A 166 -12.17 -6.50 -12.25
C HIS A 166 -12.29 -5.80 -10.89
N VAL A 167 -11.91 -4.52 -10.81
CA VAL A 167 -11.99 -3.74 -9.56
C VAL A 167 -13.39 -3.18 -9.31
N MET A 168 -14.06 -2.73 -10.37
CA MET A 168 -15.34 -2.01 -10.26
C MET A 168 -16.53 -2.95 -10.41
N ASP A 169 -16.82 -3.38 -11.63
CA ASP A 169 -17.95 -4.25 -11.95
C ASP A 169 -17.75 -4.86 -13.34
N PRO A 170 -18.00 -6.17 -13.55
CA PRO A 170 -17.96 -6.81 -14.87
C PRO A 170 -18.87 -6.15 -15.90
N ALA A 171 -19.95 -5.48 -15.48
CA ALA A 171 -20.86 -4.76 -16.36
C ALA A 171 -20.22 -3.52 -17.05
N TYR A 172 -19.03 -3.11 -16.64
CA TYR A 172 -18.32 -1.97 -17.26
C TYR A 172 -17.65 -2.34 -18.58
N ARG A 173 -17.43 -3.62 -18.87
CA ARG A 173 -16.61 -4.12 -19.99
C ARG A 173 -16.93 -3.44 -21.33
N ASP A 174 -18.21 -3.33 -21.69
CA ASP A 174 -18.64 -2.76 -22.98
C ASP A 174 -19.12 -1.30 -22.85
N GLN A 175 -18.81 -0.66 -21.74
CA GLN A 175 -19.29 0.68 -21.42
C GLN A 175 -18.17 1.69 -21.21
N LEU A 176 -16.92 1.28 -21.41
CA LEU A 176 -15.74 2.13 -21.26
C LEU A 176 -15.34 2.73 -22.59
N LEU A 177 -15.14 4.04 -22.60
CA LEU A 177 -14.66 4.82 -23.74
C LEU A 177 -13.23 5.27 -23.45
N PRO A 178 -12.22 4.84 -24.23
CA PRO A 178 -10.84 5.24 -23.99
C PRO A 178 -10.64 6.74 -24.23
N ILE A 179 -9.83 7.35 -23.37
CA ILE A 179 -9.34 8.71 -23.55
C ILE A 179 -7.84 8.63 -23.78
N ASN A 180 -7.39 9.28 -24.84
CA ASN A 180 -6.00 9.54 -25.10
C ASN A 180 -5.85 10.92 -25.73
N PHE A 181 -5.41 11.88 -24.94
CA PHE A 181 -5.27 13.26 -25.36
C PHE A 181 -3.91 13.80 -24.90
N THR A 182 -3.19 14.42 -25.82
CA THR A 182 -1.91 15.09 -25.54
C THR A 182 -1.94 16.49 -26.10
N LYS A 183 -1.57 17.48 -25.29
CA LYS A 183 -1.43 18.87 -25.70
C LYS A 183 -0.25 19.51 -24.98
N SER A 184 0.75 19.96 -25.73
CA SER A 184 2.00 20.48 -25.18
C SER A 184 2.65 19.46 -24.22
N ASP A 185 2.88 19.83 -22.98
CA ASP A 185 3.50 19.00 -21.93
C ASP A 185 2.47 18.19 -21.11
N TYR A 186 1.19 18.23 -21.48
CA TYR A 186 0.12 17.53 -20.78
C TYR A 186 -0.35 16.34 -21.58
N SER A 187 -0.45 15.18 -20.93
CA SER A 187 -1.13 14.01 -21.48
C SER A 187 -2.21 13.53 -20.52
N LEU A 188 -3.36 13.14 -21.07
CA LEU A 188 -4.48 12.55 -20.34
C LEU A 188 -4.81 11.22 -20.98
N THR A 189 -4.68 10.15 -20.19
CA THR A 189 -5.02 8.79 -20.60
C THR A 189 -5.96 8.16 -19.59
N GLY A 190 -6.85 7.30 -20.05
CA GLY A 190 -7.77 6.58 -19.17
C GLY A 190 -9.06 6.21 -19.87
N PHE A 191 -10.14 6.09 -19.11
CA PHE A 191 -11.44 5.68 -19.61
C PHE A 191 -12.57 6.54 -19.05
N LEU A 192 -13.58 6.81 -19.85
CA LEU A 192 -14.87 7.35 -19.42
C LEU A 192 -15.95 6.29 -19.55
N GLY A 193 -16.93 6.32 -18.64
CA GLY A 193 -18.17 5.58 -18.85
C GLY A 193 -19.00 6.19 -19.97
N ASN A 194 -19.63 5.34 -20.79
CA ASN A 194 -20.64 5.82 -21.76
C ASN A 194 -21.91 6.29 -21.03
N LEU A 195 -22.89 6.80 -21.77
CA LEU A 195 -24.13 7.37 -21.20
C LEU A 195 -25.01 6.37 -20.45
N ASN A 196 -24.78 5.06 -20.60
CA ASN A 196 -25.50 4.03 -19.87
C ASN A 196 -24.85 3.77 -18.47
N LEU A 197 -23.63 4.24 -18.27
CA LEU A 197 -22.88 4.07 -17.02
C LEU A 197 -23.06 5.28 -16.08
N VAL A 198 -24.28 5.76 -15.94
CA VAL A 198 -24.58 6.89 -15.05
C VAL A 198 -24.60 6.41 -13.59
N ARG A 199 -23.80 7.06 -12.74
CA ARG A 199 -23.74 6.80 -11.30
C ARG A 199 -24.20 8.03 -10.53
N THR A 200 -25.02 7.80 -9.52
CA THR A 200 -25.57 8.87 -8.66
C THR A 200 -24.65 9.21 -7.51
N ARG A 201 -23.57 8.43 -7.28
CA ARG A 201 -22.64 8.61 -6.16
C ARG A 201 -21.24 8.96 -6.68
N PRO A 202 -20.59 10.00 -6.14
CA PRO A 202 -19.24 10.42 -6.57
C PRO A 202 -18.11 9.45 -6.18
N GLY A 203 -18.38 8.39 -5.43
CA GLY A 203 -17.38 7.46 -4.92
C GLY A 203 -16.77 6.46 -5.94
N GLU A 204 -17.13 6.58 -7.21
CA GLU A 204 -16.63 5.73 -8.31
C GLU A 204 -15.89 6.54 -9.39
N GLN A 205 -15.39 7.71 -9.01
CA GLN A 205 -14.48 8.53 -9.84
C GLN A 205 -13.05 8.36 -9.29
N TYR A 206 -12.14 7.86 -10.11
CA TYR A 206 -10.76 7.57 -9.77
C TYR A 206 -9.78 8.24 -10.72
#